data_e3bf2abb436cbdb95774a7310d114c19
#
_entry.id   e3bf2abb436cbdb95774a7310d114c19
#
_cell.length_a   1.000
_cell.length_b   1.000
_cell.length_c   1.000
_cell.angle_alpha   90.00
_cell.angle_beta   90.00
_cell.angle_gamma   90.00
#
_symmetry.space_group_name_H-M   'P 1'
#
loop_
_entity.id
_entity.type
_entity.pdbx_description
1 polymer ?
#
loop_
_entity_poly.entity_id
_entity_poly.type
_entity_poly.pdbx_seq_one_letter_code
_entity_poly.pdbx_strand_id
1 'polypeptide(L)'
;MKLKLLFFITFFFPCLAFAQSAGTVKGSVVGAVSNEPVPGVIVTLTGQDRQVTTDANGNFILRNLQPGSHVIQLNSVLITPKSVTIEVEKLGVTELEPIKVTELNATEDISMIGVIDAGMVDDDVENASQDVSSTVILSNDVFLNRAAYQLSPARFSPRGYTGSQELKYINGVEFNDQNRGVFNYASVGALNDMTRNGDVTNFTAPSTFTFGALGGAENINMRASSYTPGGKATVSYTNRNYYLRGMFTYSTGLNEKGWAFTASAGGRYSHEGNIDGTFYNNLALAFSAEKQWQGGKHSLSMTAFVSPVQRGQQGNSYREVYELTDNYLYNPNWGYQNGKKRNAKVVTAFDPTAVISHIWKIDDTTTLTTGVGAHYARYGNTALNWYNAPDPRPDYYRYLPSYFEDEDMQMQYRDLWRSGRPDFTQINWDNLYLANANNLRAGNGAAVYMVEERRSDLLETSFNSTLNKQFN
;
A
#
# COMPACT_ATOMS: atom_id res chain seq x y z
N MET A 1 49.69 49.81 47.97
CA MET A 1 48.92 49.19 46.87
C MET A 1 49.89 48.45 45.96
N LYS A 2 49.90 47.11 46.02
CA LYS A 2 50.84 46.27 45.25
C LYS A 2 50.09 45.56 44.12
N LEU A 3 50.50 45.92 42.90
CA LEU A 3 50.03 45.35 41.67
C LEU A 3 50.70 43.99 41.47
N LYS A 4 49.94 42.88 41.43
CA LYS A 4 50.49 41.56 41.09
C LYS A 4 50.28 41.35 39.61
N LEU A 5 51.38 41.27 38.87
CA LEU A 5 51.47 40.88 37.47
C LEU A 5 51.35 39.36 37.39
N LEU A 6 50.30 38.82 36.73
CA LEU A 6 50.13 37.41 36.49
C LEU A 6 50.72 37.10 35.12
N PHE A 7 51.77 36.28 35.08
CA PHE A 7 52.42 35.80 33.87
C PHE A 7 51.61 34.63 33.34
N PHE A 8 51.05 34.77 32.15
CA PHE A 8 50.35 33.66 31.42
C PHE A 8 51.40 33.01 30.54
N ILE A 9 51.84 31.81 30.95
CA ILE A 9 52.68 30.93 30.13
C ILE A 9 51.75 30.15 29.19
N THR A 10 51.70 30.56 27.94
CA THR A 10 51.08 29.78 26.83
C THR A 10 52.01 28.62 26.46
N PHE A 11 51.63 27.45 26.87
CA PHE A 11 52.26 26.18 26.43
C PHE A 11 51.87 25.93 24.99
N PHE A 12 52.79 26.18 24.04
CA PHE A 12 52.68 25.79 22.66
C PHE A 12 52.88 24.25 22.58
N PHE A 13 51.78 23.46 22.52
CA PHE A 13 51.87 22.09 22.10
C PHE A 13 51.97 22.10 20.56
N PRO A 14 53.00 21.50 19.96
CA PRO A 14 52.99 21.23 18.55
C PRO A 14 51.97 20.11 18.30
N CYS A 15 50.80 20.45 17.75
CA CYS A 15 49.95 19.48 17.12
C CYS A 15 50.74 18.87 15.96
N LEU A 16 51.30 17.70 16.20
CA LEU A 16 51.73 16.78 15.13
C LEU A 16 50.47 16.40 14.37
N ALA A 17 50.14 17.14 13.33
CA ALA A 17 49.17 16.76 12.31
C ALA A 17 49.77 15.52 11.62
N PHE A 18 49.35 14.34 12.04
CA PHE A 18 49.46 13.15 11.23
C PHE A 18 48.69 13.43 9.98
N ALA A 19 49.36 13.78 8.90
CA ALA A 19 48.78 13.78 7.57
C ALA A 19 48.37 12.31 7.28
N GLN A 20 47.11 12.00 7.53
CA GLN A 20 46.55 10.73 7.12
C GLN A 20 46.63 10.71 5.61
N SER A 21 47.43 9.78 5.07
CA SER A 21 47.47 9.51 3.65
C SER A 21 46.10 9.01 3.20
N ALA A 22 45.36 9.87 2.53
CA ALA A 22 44.03 9.55 2.05
C ALA A 22 44.12 9.18 0.58
N GLY A 23 43.64 7.98 0.23
CA GLY A 23 43.52 7.51 -1.15
C GLY A 23 42.25 8.06 -1.83
N THR A 24 42.29 8.09 -3.15
CA THR A 24 41.14 8.39 -4.00
C THR A 24 40.85 7.20 -4.87
N VAL A 25 39.59 6.79 -4.94
CA VAL A 25 39.12 5.70 -5.81
C VAL A 25 38.27 6.29 -6.93
N LYS A 26 38.62 5.96 -8.15
CA LYS A 26 37.80 6.21 -9.36
C LYS A 26 37.28 4.92 -9.90
N GLY A 27 36.02 4.90 -10.30
CA GLY A 27 35.41 3.74 -10.92
C GLY A 27 34.29 4.15 -11.87
N SER A 28 33.86 3.21 -12.67
CA SER A 28 32.72 3.36 -13.56
C SER A 28 31.76 2.17 -13.37
N VAL A 29 30.47 2.45 -13.56
CA VAL A 29 29.41 1.45 -13.49
C VAL A 29 28.85 1.27 -14.89
N VAL A 30 28.82 0.03 -15.37
CA VAL A 30 28.31 -0.33 -16.70
C VAL A 30 27.32 -1.49 -16.60
N GLY A 31 26.36 -1.54 -17.50
CA GLY A 31 25.42 -2.65 -17.60
C GLY A 31 26.14 -3.96 -17.95
N ALA A 32 25.75 -5.06 -17.34
CA ALA A 32 26.38 -6.36 -17.57
C ALA A 32 26.13 -6.90 -19.00
N VAL A 33 24.98 -6.55 -19.58
CA VAL A 33 24.55 -7.00 -20.91
C VAL A 33 24.76 -5.89 -21.95
N SER A 34 24.34 -4.66 -21.66
CA SER A 34 24.44 -3.53 -22.59
C SER A 34 25.87 -3.04 -22.76
N ASN A 35 26.74 -3.21 -21.75
CA ASN A 35 28.04 -2.53 -21.61
C ASN A 35 27.96 -1.00 -21.70
N GLU A 36 26.74 -0.42 -21.58
CA GLU A 36 26.53 1.02 -21.57
C GLU A 36 26.73 1.58 -20.16
N PRO A 37 27.16 2.87 -20.03
CA PRO A 37 27.29 3.53 -18.73
C PRO A 37 25.95 3.62 -18.01
N VAL A 38 25.93 3.33 -16.70
CA VAL A 38 24.73 3.46 -15.88
C VAL A 38 24.83 4.71 -14.99
N PRO A 39 24.12 5.80 -15.33
CA PRO A 39 24.09 7.02 -14.51
C PRO A 39 23.14 6.86 -13.32
N GLY A 40 23.34 7.71 -12.29
CA GLY A 40 22.42 7.80 -11.15
C GLY A 40 22.53 6.64 -10.15
N VAL A 41 23.58 5.84 -10.20
CA VAL A 41 23.86 4.78 -9.22
C VAL A 41 24.46 5.41 -7.96
N ILE A 42 23.86 5.16 -6.82
CA ILE A 42 24.35 5.58 -5.51
C ILE A 42 25.39 4.56 -5.06
N VAL A 43 26.63 5.02 -4.91
CA VAL A 43 27.75 4.24 -4.40
C VAL A 43 28.00 4.63 -2.96
N THR A 44 27.70 3.73 -2.03
CA THR A 44 27.83 3.93 -0.58
C THR A 44 29.00 3.13 -0.03
N LEU A 45 29.81 3.73 0.82
CA LEU A 45 30.88 3.05 1.53
C LEU A 45 30.33 2.40 2.80
N THR A 46 30.44 1.07 2.89
CA THR A 46 29.93 0.32 4.05
C THR A 46 30.67 0.73 5.33
N GLY A 47 29.91 1.06 6.38
CA GLY A 47 30.46 1.47 7.68
C GLY A 47 30.84 2.95 7.80
N GLN A 48 30.60 3.75 6.74
CA GLN A 48 30.77 5.21 6.77
C GLN A 48 29.56 5.88 6.13
N ASP A 49 29.20 7.04 6.63
CA ASP A 49 28.08 7.83 6.11
C ASP A 49 28.53 8.66 4.87
N ARG A 50 29.10 7.96 3.88
CA ARG A 50 29.61 8.54 2.62
C ARG A 50 28.98 7.87 1.43
N GLN A 51 28.39 8.69 0.59
CA GLN A 51 27.81 8.26 -0.67
C GLN A 51 28.18 9.24 -1.80
N VAL A 52 28.30 8.71 -2.99
CA VAL A 52 28.46 9.46 -4.24
C VAL A 52 27.54 8.86 -5.29
N THR A 53 27.14 9.68 -6.27
CA THR A 53 26.27 9.23 -7.35
C THR A 53 27.07 9.21 -8.66
N THR A 54 26.85 8.21 -9.50
CA THR A 54 27.50 8.15 -10.83
C THR A 54 26.99 9.24 -11.74
N ASP A 55 27.91 9.83 -12.51
CA ASP A 55 27.60 10.87 -13.51
C ASP A 55 26.93 10.31 -14.76
N ALA A 56 26.68 11.17 -15.77
CA ALA A 56 26.04 10.78 -17.04
C ALA A 56 26.84 9.71 -17.83
N ASN A 57 28.11 9.56 -17.54
CA ASN A 57 29.00 8.55 -18.14
C ASN A 57 29.23 7.34 -17.21
N GLY A 58 28.41 7.20 -16.16
CA GLY A 58 28.53 6.13 -15.19
C GLY A 58 29.72 6.21 -14.25
N ASN A 59 30.50 7.31 -14.24
CA ASN A 59 31.70 7.44 -13.43
C ASN A 59 31.38 7.95 -12.02
N PHE A 60 32.18 7.50 -11.04
CA PHE A 60 32.15 7.99 -9.67
C PHE A 60 33.55 8.18 -9.09
N ILE A 61 33.66 9.07 -8.10
CA ILE A 61 34.93 9.36 -7.41
C ILE A 61 34.69 9.37 -5.90
N LEU A 62 35.33 8.45 -5.19
CA LEU A 62 35.38 8.43 -3.74
C LEU A 62 36.73 8.99 -3.28
N ARG A 63 36.73 10.08 -2.53
CA ARG A 63 37.94 10.78 -2.07
C ARG A 63 38.13 10.58 -0.57
N ASN A 64 39.38 10.76 -0.12
CA ASN A 64 39.75 10.75 1.30
C ASN A 64 39.42 9.41 1.99
N LEU A 65 39.71 8.29 1.33
CA LEU A 65 39.57 6.96 1.89
C LEU A 65 40.85 6.54 2.62
N GLN A 66 40.72 5.84 3.72
CA GLN A 66 41.86 5.22 4.39
C GLN A 66 42.41 4.09 3.52
N PRO A 67 43.74 3.88 3.48
CA PRO A 67 44.31 2.74 2.79
C PRO A 67 43.83 1.42 3.38
N GLY A 68 43.56 0.44 2.52
CA GLY A 68 43.09 -0.89 2.91
C GLY A 68 41.87 -1.36 2.16
N SER A 69 41.32 -2.47 2.62
CA SER A 69 40.13 -3.09 2.00
C SER A 69 38.85 -2.42 2.47
N HIS A 70 38.01 -2.02 1.54
CA HIS A 70 36.71 -1.42 1.77
C HIS A 70 35.63 -2.11 0.96
N VAL A 71 34.42 -2.11 1.45
CA VAL A 71 33.25 -2.61 0.71
C VAL A 71 32.40 -1.42 0.28
N ILE A 72 32.14 -1.32 -1.01
CA ILE A 72 31.19 -0.36 -1.58
C ILE A 72 29.92 -1.10 -1.97
N GLN A 73 28.78 -0.45 -1.73
CA GLN A 73 27.46 -0.91 -2.16
C GLN A 73 26.94 0.01 -3.25
N LEU A 74 26.51 -0.60 -4.35
CA LEU A 74 25.90 0.08 -5.48
C LEU A 74 24.39 -0.15 -5.42
N ASN A 75 23.63 0.94 -5.33
CA ASN A 75 22.18 0.93 -5.26
C ASN A 75 21.61 1.93 -6.27
N SER A 76 20.65 1.50 -7.05
CA SER A 76 19.86 2.34 -7.93
C SER A 76 18.54 1.65 -8.23
N VAL A 77 17.52 2.39 -8.63
CA VAL A 77 16.28 1.86 -9.17
C VAL A 77 16.45 1.17 -10.52
N LEU A 78 17.61 1.35 -11.16
CA LEU A 78 17.92 0.83 -12.49
C LEU A 78 18.80 -0.43 -12.47
N ILE A 79 19.24 -0.87 -11.27
CA ILE A 79 20.15 -2.01 -11.15
C ILE A 79 19.81 -2.92 -9.99
N THR A 80 20.13 -4.19 -10.10
CA THR A 80 20.16 -5.08 -8.93
C THR A 80 21.26 -4.63 -7.98
N PRO A 81 20.98 -4.38 -6.67
CA PRO A 81 21.97 -3.97 -5.69
C PRO A 81 23.20 -4.90 -5.70
N LYS A 82 24.39 -4.31 -5.75
CA LYS A 82 25.65 -5.05 -5.80
C LYS A 82 26.64 -4.53 -4.77
N SER A 83 27.34 -5.43 -4.10
CA SER A 83 28.47 -5.11 -3.21
C SER A 83 29.78 -5.52 -3.86
N VAL A 84 30.77 -4.64 -3.79
CA VAL A 84 32.11 -4.88 -4.36
C VAL A 84 33.15 -4.53 -3.30
N THR A 85 34.11 -5.42 -3.12
CA THR A 85 35.27 -5.15 -2.28
C THR A 85 36.34 -4.47 -3.12
N ILE A 86 36.86 -3.33 -2.62
CA ILE A 86 37.91 -2.54 -3.26
C ILE A 86 39.12 -2.40 -2.35
N GLU A 87 40.31 -2.39 -2.92
CA GLU A 87 41.54 -2.09 -2.17
C GLU A 87 42.00 -0.67 -2.49
N VAL A 88 42.25 0.13 -1.45
CA VAL A 88 42.69 1.53 -1.57
C VAL A 88 44.17 1.61 -1.26
N GLU A 89 44.96 2.11 -2.21
CA GLU A 89 46.40 2.29 -2.06
C GLU A 89 46.74 3.47 -1.13
N LYS A 90 47.91 3.40 -0.48
CA LYS A 90 48.37 4.37 0.55
C LYS A 90 48.58 5.79 0.01
N LEU A 91 48.88 5.96 -1.26
CA LEU A 91 49.10 7.25 -1.92
C LEU A 91 48.79 7.13 -3.39
N GLY A 92 47.75 7.83 -3.85
CA GLY A 92 47.42 7.85 -5.27
C GLY A 92 45.94 7.77 -5.57
N VAL A 93 45.66 7.54 -6.86
CA VAL A 93 44.32 7.29 -7.37
C VAL A 93 44.25 5.82 -7.76
N THR A 94 43.43 5.06 -7.06
CA THR A 94 43.09 3.68 -7.45
C THR A 94 41.99 3.76 -8.49
N GLU A 95 42.30 3.27 -9.71
CA GLU A 95 41.30 3.13 -10.77
C GLU A 95 40.77 1.69 -10.76
N LEU A 96 39.43 1.58 -10.62
CA LEU A 96 38.76 0.30 -10.64
C LEU A 96 38.41 -0.08 -12.10
N GLU A 97 38.45 -1.37 -12.38
CA GLU A 97 37.82 -1.89 -13.59
C GLU A 97 36.33 -1.55 -13.60
N PRO A 98 35.71 -1.37 -14.80
CA PRO A 98 34.28 -1.10 -14.89
C PRO A 98 33.45 -2.14 -14.14
N ILE A 99 32.68 -1.67 -13.18
CA ILE A 99 31.84 -2.52 -12.34
C ILE A 99 30.58 -2.88 -13.13
N LYS A 100 30.50 -4.13 -13.56
CA LYS A 100 29.32 -4.63 -14.24
C LYS A 100 28.17 -4.86 -13.27
N VAL A 101 27.03 -4.23 -13.54
CA VAL A 101 25.81 -4.38 -12.77
C VAL A 101 24.71 -4.96 -13.66
N THR A 102 23.88 -5.81 -13.09
CA THR A 102 22.69 -6.28 -13.79
C THR A 102 21.70 -5.13 -13.86
N GLU A 103 21.49 -4.63 -15.08
CA GLU A 103 20.46 -3.63 -15.33
C GLU A 103 19.11 -4.27 -15.16
N LEU A 104 18.25 -3.61 -14.40
CA LEU A 104 16.84 -3.89 -14.41
C LEU A 104 16.31 -3.26 -15.69
N ASN A 105 15.82 -4.08 -16.63
CA ASN A 105 15.31 -3.58 -17.90
C ASN A 105 14.25 -2.52 -17.61
N ALA A 106 14.47 -1.30 -18.08
CA ALA A 106 13.59 -0.14 -17.84
C ALA A 106 12.15 -0.35 -18.35
N THR A 107 11.86 -1.46 -19.00
CA THR A 107 10.55 -1.90 -19.42
C THR A 107 9.88 -2.89 -18.46
N GLU A 108 10.63 -3.52 -17.53
CA GLU A 108 10.08 -4.60 -16.70
C GLU A 108 10.30 -4.43 -15.19
N ASP A 109 11.27 -3.63 -14.73
CA ASP A 109 11.69 -3.64 -13.33
C ASP A 109 11.80 -2.24 -12.68
N ILE A 110 10.94 -1.31 -13.04
CA ILE A 110 10.81 -0.10 -12.22
C ILE A 110 9.95 -0.43 -11.01
N SER A 111 10.56 -0.97 -9.97
CA SER A 111 9.97 -0.98 -8.64
C SER A 111 9.94 0.45 -8.12
N MET A 112 9.00 1.24 -8.59
CA MET A 112 8.78 2.55 -8.03
C MET A 112 8.17 2.41 -6.63
N ILE A 113 8.66 3.20 -5.70
CA ILE A 113 8.13 3.37 -4.35
C ILE A 113 6.73 4.00 -4.45
N GLY A 114 5.76 3.22 -4.87
CA GLY A 114 4.36 3.59 -4.83
C GLY A 114 3.82 3.32 -3.42
N VAL A 115 3.36 4.33 -2.73
CA VAL A 115 2.60 4.13 -1.50
C VAL A 115 1.19 3.72 -1.89
N ILE A 116 0.93 2.40 -1.91
CA ILE A 116 -0.43 1.89 -2.07
C ILE A 116 -1.18 2.22 -0.78
N ASP A 117 -2.13 3.12 -0.84
CA ASP A 117 -3.08 3.32 0.24
C ASP A 117 -4.30 2.40 0.03
N ALA A 118 -4.09 1.12 0.34
CA ALA A 118 -5.09 0.07 0.17
C ALA A 118 -6.39 0.29 1.00
N GLY A 119 -6.37 1.21 1.96
CA GLY A 119 -7.56 1.51 2.77
C GLY A 119 -8.53 2.48 2.13
N MET A 120 -8.21 2.98 0.96
CA MET A 120 -9.09 3.88 0.22
C MET A 120 -9.87 3.17 -0.89
N VAL A 121 -9.66 1.88 -1.05
CA VAL A 121 -10.47 1.06 -1.95
C VAL A 121 -11.78 0.75 -1.25
N ASP A 122 -12.85 1.32 -1.73
CA ASP A 122 -14.21 1.01 -1.27
C ASP A 122 -14.62 -0.32 -1.91
N ASP A 123 -14.85 -1.33 -1.06
CA ASP A 123 -15.29 -2.66 -1.49
C ASP A 123 -16.79 -2.67 -1.86
N ASP A 124 -17.32 -1.61 -2.44
CA ASP A 124 -18.64 -1.65 -3.02
C ASP A 124 -18.61 -2.57 -4.24
N VAL A 125 -18.96 -3.83 -3.97
CA VAL A 125 -18.90 -5.00 -4.85
C VAL A 125 -19.69 -4.83 -6.16
N GLU A 126 -20.55 -3.83 -6.26
CA GLU A 126 -21.36 -3.58 -7.45
C GLU A 126 -20.66 -2.73 -8.51
N ASN A 127 -19.59 -2.03 -8.16
CA ASN A 127 -18.81 -1.24 -9.11
C ASN A 127 -17.39 -1.79 -9.24
N ALA A 128 -17.21 -2.69 -10.19
CA ALA A 128 -15.94 -3.33 -10.53
C ALA A 128 -14.85 -2.39 -11.11
N SER A 129 -15.00 -1.08 -10.94
CA SER A 129 -14.06 -0.07 -11.44
C SER A 129 -13.16 0.45 -10.32
N GLN A 130 -12.27 -0.43 -9.80
CA GLN A 130 -11.36 0.00 -8.73
C GLN A 130 -9.93 -0.25 -9.13
N ASP A 131 -9.38 0.70 -9.85
CA ASP A 131 -7.95 0.74 -10.04
C ASP A 131 -7.31 1.55 -8.93
N VAL A 132 -6.32 0.94 -8.27
CA VAL A 132 -5.55 1.63 -7.25
C VAL A 132 -4.48 2.45 -7.94
N SER A 133 -4.37 3.70 -7.54
CA SER A 133 -3.44 4.67 -8.12
C SER A 133 -1.97 4.20 -8.17
N SER A 134 -1.57 3.24 -7.34
CA SER A 134 -0.21 2.69 -7.34
C SER A 134 0.14 1.95 -8.64
N THR A 135 -0.73 1.04 -9.11
CA THR A 135 -0.53 0.33 -10.38
C THR A 135 -0.44 1.32 -11.55
N VAL A 136 -1.22 2.40 -11.47
CA VAL A 136 -1.26 3.42 -12.49
C VAL A 136 -0.06 4.37 -12.43
N ILE A 137 0.43 4.70 -11.23
CA ILE A 137 1.65 5.51 -11.04
C ILE A 137 2.90 4.75 -11.53
N LEU A 138 2.95 3.44 -11.32
CA LEU A 138 4.04 2.58 -11.78
C LEU A 138 4.00 2.32 -13.29
N SER A 139 2.91 2.70 -13.96
CA SER A 139 2.78 2.55 -15.40
C SER A 139 3.77 3.44 -16.17
N ASN A 140 4.45 2.87 -17.15
CA ASN A 140 5.25 3.61 -18.13
C ASN A 140 4.38 4.40 -19.14
N ASP A 141 3.08 4.19 -19.15
CA ASP A 141 2.14 4.96 -19.95
C ASP A 141 2.01 6.38 -19.37
N VAL A 142 2.41 7.39 -20.16
CA VAL A 142 2.41 8.80 -19.73
C VAL A 142 1.02 9.27 -19.33
N PHE A 143 -0.03 8.83 -20.03
CA PHE A 143 -1.40 9.19 -19.71
C PHE A 143 -1.82 8.62 -18.35
N LEU A 144 -1.60 7.33 -18.14
CA LEU A 144 -1.94 6.66 -16.88
C LEU A 144 -1.16 7.27 -15.71
N ASN A 145 0.14 7.50 -15.87
CA ASN A 145 0.97 8.13 -14.85
C ASN A 145 0.47 9.52 -14.47
N ARG A 146 0.09 10.34 -15.45
CA ARG A 146 -0.47 11.68 -15.21
C ARG A 146 -1.87 11.64 -14.62
N ALA A 147 -2.72 10.73 -15.07
CA ALA A 147 -4.06 10.54 -14.51
C ALA A 147 -4.04 10.07 -13.06
N ALA A 148 -3.04 9.28 -12.68
CA ALA A 148 -2.83 8.81 -11.31
C ALA A 148 -2.25 9.88 -10.36
N TYR A 149 -1.66 10.95 -10.89
CA TYR A 149 -1.13 12.02 -10.06
C TYR A 149 -2.25 12.82 -9.42
N GLN A 150 -2.60 12.42 -8.21
CA GLN A 150 -3.63 13.05 -7.39
C GLN A 150 -3.19 13.10 -5.93
N LEU A 151 -3.67 14.10 -5.19
CA LEU A 151 -3.54 14.15 -3.73
C LEU A 151 -4.43 13.12 -3.01
N SER A 152 -5.21 12.37 -3.79
CA SER A 152 -6.14 11.37 -3.30
C SER A 152 -6.14 10.16 -4.24
N PRO A 153 -6.57 8.96 -3.75
CA PRO A 153 -6.71 7.80 -4.61
C PRO A 153 -7.60 8.14 -5.80
N ALA A 154 -7.07 7.88 -6.97
CA ALA A 154 -7.86 7.91 -8.18
C ALA A 154 -8.56 6.57 -8.34
N ARG A 155 -9.85 6.64 -8.63
CA ARG A 155 -10.64 5.49 -9.05
C ARG A 155 -10.98 5.69 -10.50
N PHE A 156 -10.39 4.93 -11.37
CA PHE A 156 -10.72 4.90 -12.77
C PHE A 156 -10.37 3.54 -13.36
N SER A 157 -11.00 3.21 -14.46
CA SER A 157 -10.75 1.98 -15.20
C SER A 157 -9.86 2.28 -16.39
N PRO A 158 -8.54 2.03 -16.33
CA PRO A 158 -7.65 2.27 -17.44
C PRO A 158 -8.15 1.56 -18.68
N ARG A 159 -8.35 2.30 -19.76
CA ARG A 159 -8.91 1.77 -21.02
C ARG A 159 -10.24 1.03 -20.88
N GLY A 160 -11.01 1.29 -19.82
CA GLY A 160 -12.27 0.62 -19.52
C GLY A 160 -12.15 -0.76 -18.88
N TYR A 161 -10.95 -1.24 -18.58
CA TYR A 161 -10.76 -2.50 -17.85
C TYR A 161 -11.09 -2.33 -16.38
N THR A 162 -11.57 -3.42 -15.77
CA THR A 162 -11.98 -3.47 -14.36
C THR A 162 -10.99 -4.30 -13.55
N GLY A 163 -11.02 -4.19 -12.22
CA GLY A 163 -10.14 -4.95 -11.34
C GLY A 163 -10.23 -6.47 -11.49
N SER A 164 -11.33 -7.01 -12.05
CA SER A 164 -11.44 -8.45 -12.37
C SER A 164 -10.65 -8.88 -13.62
N GLN A 165 -10.14 -7.91 -14.37
CA GLN A 165 -9.30 -8.13 -15.55
C GLN A 165 -7.82 -7.86 -15.26
N GLU A 166 -7.49 -7.51 -14.02
CA GLU A 166 -6.14 -7.36 -13.50
C GLU A 166 -5.74 -8.58 -12.68
N LEU A 167 -4.46 -8.92 -12.67
CA LEU A 167 -3.90 -9.98 -11.85
C LEU A 167 -3.01 -9.40 -10.76
N LYS A 168 -3.22 -9.84 -9.52
CA LYS A 168 -2.41 -9.42 -8.37
C LYS A 168 -1.72 -10.64 -7.76
N TYR A 169 -0.41 -10.49 -7.59
CA TYR A 169 0.46 -11.50 -7.00
C TYR A 169 1.09 -10.96 -5.71
N ILE A 170 1.39 -11.85 -4.79
CA ILE A 170 2.22 -11.57 -3.61
C ILE A 170 3.34 -12.60 -3.61
N ASN A 171 4.58 -12.13 -3.72
CA ASN A 171 5.78 -12.98 -3.80
C ASN A 171 5.68 -14.06 -4.88
N GLY A 172 5.03 -13.76 -6.02
CA GLY A 172 4.86 -14.66 -7.15
C GLY A 172 3.67 -15.63 -7.04
N VAL A 173 2.81 -15.48 -6.04
CA VAL A 173 1.56 -16.27 -5.88
C VAL A 173 0.36 -15.38 -6.16
N GLU A 174 -0.58 -15.85 -6.98
CA GLU A 174 -1.80 -15.13 -7.34
C GLU A 174 -2.79 -15.08 -6.19
N PHE A 175 -3.42 -13.91 -5.99
CA PHE A 175 -4.38 -13.62 -4.91
C PHE A 175 -5.66 -12.93 -5.37
N ASN A 176 -6.03 -13.05 -6.64
CA ASN A 176 -7.36 -12.65 -7.05
C ASN A 176 -8.39 -13.65 -6.48
N ASP A 177 -9.38 -13.13 -5.76
CA ASP A 177 -10.49 -13.93 -5.18
C ASP A 177 -11.20 -14.73 -6.28
N GLN A 178 -11.31 -16.03 -6.13
CA GLN A 178 -11.90 -16.94 -7.11
C GLN A 178 -13.38 -16.66 -7.40
N ASN A 179 -14.12 -16.12 -6.43
CA ASN A 179 -15.55 -15.82 -6.59
C ASN A 179 -15.78 -14.48 -7.31
N ARG A 180 -14.96 -13.47 -7.01
CA ARG A 180 -15.14 -12.10 -7.50
C ARG A 180 -14.16 -11.74 -8.61
N GLY A 181 -13.08 -12.48 -8.77
CA GLY A 181 -12.02 -12.21 -9.73
C GLY A 181 -11.15 -11.00 -9.40
N VAL A 182 -11.30 -10.39 -8.22
CA VAL A 182 -10.61 -9.16 -7.82
C VAL A 182 -9.75 -9.37 -6.58
N PHE A 183 -8.68 -8.59 -6.45
CA PHE A 183 -7.87 -8.59 -5.26
C PHE A 183 -8.52 -7.74 -4.14
N ASN A 184 -8.58 -8.28 -2.93
CA ASN A 184 -9.10 -7.56 -1.78
C ASN A 184 -8.02 -6.66 -1.15
N TYR A 185 -7.96 -5.40 -1.54
CA TYR A 185 -6.99 -4.43 -0.98
C TYR A 185 -7.19 -4.14 0.51
N ALA A 186 -8.36 -4.44 1.08
CA ALA A 186 -8.56 -4.29 2.53
C ALA A 186 -7.67 -5.25 3.32
N SER A 187 -7.29 -6.41 2.74
CA SER A 187 -6.41 -7.41 3.38
C SER A 187 -5.00 -6.91 3.66
N VAL A 188 -4.54 -5.88 2.94
CA VAL A 188 -3.23 -5.22 3.11
C VAL A 188 -3.34 -3.79 3.64
N GLY A 189 -4.52 -3.39 4.10
CA GLY A 189 -4.77 -2.06 4.67
C GLY A 189 -3.83 -1.73 5.83
N ALA A 190 -3.33 -0.49 5.92
CA ALA A 190 -2.33 -0.02 6.89
C ALA A 190 -0.99 -0.80 6.90
N LEU A 191 -0.68 -1.57 5.85
CA LEU A 191 0.60 -2.24 5.61
C LEU A 191 1.39 -1.59 4.46
N ASN A 192 1.17 -0.32 4.21
CA ASN A 192 1.74 0.39 3.06
C ASN A 192 3.27 0.26 2.92
N ASP A 193 4.00 0.19 4.05
CA ASP A 193 5.45 -0.02 4.00
C ASP A 193 5.82 -1.43 3.50
N MET A 194 4.95 -2.44 3.76
CA MET A 194 5.17 -3.82 3.32
C MET A 194 4.74 -4.06 1.87
N THR A 195 3.83 -3.23 1.35
CA THR A 195 3.26 -3.38 -0.01
C THR A 195 3.83 -2.42 -1.04
N ARG A 196 4.81 -1.59 -0.66
CA ARG A 196 5.37 -0.55 -1.54
C ARG A 196 6.32 -1.06 -2.63
N ASN A 197 6.89 -2.24 -2.44
CA ASN A 197 7.81 -2.85 -3.40
C ASN A 197 7.00 -3.80 -4.29
N GLY A 198 7.15 -3.69 -5.58
CA GLY A 198 6.44 -4.57 -6.50
C GLY A 198 6.85 -4.36 -7.95
N ASP A 199 6.53 -5.34 -8.76
CA ASP A 199 6.71 -5.33 -10.20
C ASP A 199 5.35 -5.12 -10.86
N VAL A 200 5.28 -4.27 -11.87
CA VAL A 200 4.03 -3.98 -12.59
C VAL A 200 4.21 -4.26 -14.07
N THR A 201 3.27 -5.00 -14.65
CA THR A 201 3.18 -5.23 -16.08
C THR A 201 1.91 -4.59 -16.61
N ASN A 202 2.05 -3.71 -17.60
CA ASN A 202 0.93 -3.01 -18.18
C ASN A 202 0.25 -3.88 -19.25
N PHE A 203 -1.05 -4.12 -19.07
CA PHE A 203 -1.88 -4.84 -20.04
C PHE A 203 -1.25 -6.20 -20.43
N THR A 204 -1.06 -6.45 -21.70
CA THR A 204 -0.50 -7.69 -22.24
C THR A 204 1.01 -7.60 -22.54
N ALA A 205 1.72 -6.65 -21.91
CA ALA A 205 3.16 -6.55 -22.05
C ALA A 205 3.88 -7.82 -21.51
N PRO A 206 5.06 -8.16 -22.03
CA PRO A 206 5.87 -9.26 -21.49
C PRO A 206 6.14 -9.09 -19.99
N SER A 207 6.13 -10.18 -19.26
CA SER A 207 6.34 -10.20 -17.81
C SER A 207 7.13 -11.41 -17.37
N THR A 208 7.86 -11.24 -16.25
CA THR A 208 8.65 -12.31 -15.62
C THR A 208 7.85 -13.12 -14.61
N PHE A 209 6.64 -12.69 -14.22
CA PHE A 209 5.84 -13.32 -13.17
C PHE A 209 4.42 -13.73 -13.61
N THR A 210 3.96 -13.31 -14.78
CA THR A 210 2.63 -13.61 -15.29
C THR A 210 2.63 -13.75 -16.81
N PHE A 211 1.59 -14.38 -17.37
CA PHE A 211 1.30 -14.37 -18.82
C PHE A 211 0.68 -13.05 -19.29
N GLY A 212 0.44 -12.12 -18.40
CA GLY A 212 -0.25 -10.87 -18.65
C GLY A 212 -1.76 -10.97 -18.42
N ALA A 213 -2.38 -9.82 -18.29
CA ALA A 213 -3.82 -9.67 -18.17
C ALA A 213 -4.26 -8.43 -18.94
N LEU A 214 -5.53 -8.39 -19.39
CA LEU A 214 -6.05 -7.25 -20.17
C LEU A 214 -5.95 -5.93 -19.42
N GLY A 215 -6.15 -5.95 -18.10
CA GLY A 215 -6.02 -4.80 -17.21
C GLY A 215 -4.61 -4.57 -16.66
N GLY A 216 -3.68 -5.50 -16.94
CA GLY A 216 -2.33 -5.49 -16.38
C GLY A 216 -2.17 -6.44 -15.19
N ALA A 217 -0.96 -6.51 -14.65
CA ALA A 217 -0.64 -7.34 -13.49
C ALA A 217 0.35 -6.65 -12.55
N GLU A 218 0.24 -6.95 -11.26
CA GLU A 218 1.14 -6.46 -10.23
C GLU A 218 1.60 -7.62 -9.34
N ASN A 219 2.88 -7.65 -9.00
CA ASN A 219 3.45 -8.59 -8.05
C ASN A 219 4.01 -7.82 -6.86
N ILE A 220 3.30 -7.83 -5.75
CA ILE A 220 3.72 -7.18 -4.50
C ILE A 220 4.85 -8.00 -3.88
N ASN A 221 6.02 -7.39 -3.72
CA ASN A 221 7.18 -8.04 -3.14
C ASN A 221 7.25 -7.76 -1.63
N MET A 222 6.85 -8.73 -0.82
CA MET A 222 6.88 -8.67 0.63
C MET A 222 8.04 -9.50 1.24
N ARG A 223 9.08 -9.83 0.47
CA ARG A 223 10.25 -10.55 0.95
C ARG A 223 11.04 -9.70 1.95
N ALA A 224 11.53 -10.33 3.02
CA ALA A 224 12.20 -9.61 4.11
C ALA A 224 13.47 -8.86 3.67
N SER A 225 14.20 -9.40 2.68
CA SER A 225 15.41 -8.75 2.14
C SER A 225 15.15 -7.54 1.26
N SER A 226 13.88 -7.31 0.86
CA SER A 226 13.50 -6.18 0.00
C SER A 226 13.40 -4.84 0.76
N TYR A 227 13.55 -4.88 2.09
CA TYR A 227 13.43 -3.68 2.93
C TYR A 227 14.79 -3.22 3.43
N THR A 228 14.96 -1.91 3.46
CA THR A 228 16.15 -1.29 4.05
C THR A 228 16.24 -1.63 5.54
N PRO A 229 17.42 -2.06 6.03
CA PRO A 229 17.62 -2.32 7.45
C PRO A 229 17.31 -1.11 8.32
N GLY A 230 16.67 -1.35 9.47
CA GLY A 230 16.33 -0.32 10.43
C GLY A 230 14.84 -0.21 10.71
N GLY A 231 14.48 0.76 11.53
CA GLY A 231 13.11 1.06 11.92
C GLY A 231 12.57 2.28 11.19
N LYS A 232 11.32 2.21 10.78
CA LYS A 232 10.58 3.33 10.19
C LYS A 232 9.25 3.48 10.90
N ALA A 233 8.97 4.68 11.41
CA ALA A 233 7.67 5.05 11.94
C ALA A 233 7.04 6.11 11.05
N THR A 234 5.75 5.96 10.77
CA THR A 234 4.99 6.90 9.97
C THR A 234 3.70 7.23 10.71
N VAL A 235 3.44 8.52 10.88
CA VAL A 235 2.15 9.03 11.37
C VAL A 235 1.61 10.00 10.33
N SER A 236 0.35 9.86 9.96
CA SER A 236 -0.28 10.76 9.01
C SER A 236 -1.72 11.05 9.41
N TYR A 237 -2.13 12.26 9.09
CA TYR A 237 -3.50 12.73 9.24
C TYR A 237 -4.12 12.94 7.86
N THR A 238 -5.36 12.57 7.71
CA THR A 238 -6.15 12.75 6.48
C THR A 238 -7.58 13.16 6.83
N ASN A 239 -8.27 13.83 5.94
CA ASN A 239 -9.65 14.26 6.09
C ASN A 239 -10.62 13.42 5.24
N ARG A 240 -10.35 12.12 5.11
CA ARG A 240 -11.16 11.21 4.29
C ARG A 240 -11.96 10.24 5.15
N ASN A 241 -11.91 8.95 4.81
CA ASN A 241 -12.62 7.89 5.52
C ASN A 241 -12.06 7.67 6.92
N TYR A 242 -10.79 8.02 7.14
CA TYR A 242 -10.15 8.00 8.46
C TYR A 242 -9.33 9.28 8.68
N TYR A 243 -9.09 9.64 9.94
CA TYR A 243 -8.28 10.81 10.28
C TYR A 243 -6.84 10.46 10.60
N LEU A 244 -6.62 9.39 11.33
CA LEU A 244 -5.31 9.01 11.82
C LEU A 244 -4.85 7.70 11.19
N ARG A 245 -3.61 7.69 10.72
CA ARG A 245 -2.87 6.49 10.35
C ARG A 245 -1.53 6.48 11.08
N GLY A 246 -1.22 5.37 11.75
CA GLY A 246 0.08 5.08 12.33
C GLY A 246 0.62 3.79 11.77
N MET A 247 1.92 3.73 11.45
CA MET A 247 2.60 2.52 11.02
C MET A 247 4.00 2.50 11.61
N PHE A 248 4.46 1.29 11.94
CA PHE A 248 5.84 1.04 12.33
C PHE A 248 6.32 -0.22 11.62
N THR A 249 7.47 -0.13 10.96
CA THR A 249 8.10 -1.26 10.27
C THR A 249 9.55 -1.35 10.70
N TYR A 250 9.99 -2.56 11.04
CA TYR A 250 11.37 -2.86 11.37
C TYR A 250 11.89 -3.99 10.49
N SER A 251 13.06 -3.80 9.89
CA SER A 251 13.75 -4.80 9.10
C SER A 251 15.19 -4.99 9.58
N THR A 252 15.63 -6.24 9.65
CA THR A 252 17.02 -6.56 9.99
C THR A 252 17.97 -6.40 8.81
N GLY A 253 17.41 -6.38 7.56
CA GLY A 253 18.19 -6.64 6.37
C GLY A 253 18.74 -8.08 6.33
N LEU A 254 19.45 -8.40 5.26
CA LEU A 254 20.09 -9.71 5.07
C LEU A 254 21.40 -9.76 5.88
N ASN A 255 21.53 -10.72 6.80
CA ASN A 255 22.73 -10.93 7.60
C ASN A 255 23.73 -11.86 6.88
N GLU A 256 24.96 -11.97 7.43
CA GLU A 256 26.01 -12.84 6.89
C GLU A 256 25.61 -14.32 6.78
N LYS A 257 24.68 -14.76 7.60
CA LYS A 257 24.15 -16.13 7.57
C LYS A 257 23.01 -16.28 6.55
N GLY A 258 22.69 -15.23 5.79
CA GLY A 258 21.65 -15.22 4.78
C GLY A 258 20.22 -15.17 5.33
N TRP A 259 20.01 -14.68 6.54
CA TRP A 259 18.69 -14.46 7.12
C TRP A 259 18.29 -12.99 7.04
N ALA A 260 17.04 -12.73 6.72
CA ALA A 260 16.40 -11.43 6.87
C ALA A 260 15.04 -11.59 7.53
N PHE A 261 14.65 -10.60 8.34
CA PHE A 261 13.36 -10.53 9.01
C PHE A 261 12.80 -9.13 8.88
N THR A 262 11.52 -9.03 8.60
CA THR A 262 10.81 -7.75 8.57
C THR A 262 9.48 -7.92 9.27
N ALA A 263 9.15 -7.00 10.16
CA ALA A 263 7.87 -6.95 10.85
C ALA A 263 7.26 -5.57 10.72
N SER A 264 5.96 -5.49 10.54
CA SER A 264 5.21 -4.25 10.44
C SER A 264 3.94 -4.32 11.26
N ALA A 265 3.62 -3.22 11.93
CA ALA A 265 2.36 -3.02 12.61
C ALA A 265 1.79 -1.66 12.19
N GLY A 266 0.51 -1.59 11.93
CA GLY A 266 -0.13 -0.36 11.51
C GLY A 266 -1.59 -0.30 11.93
N GLY A 267 -2.18 0.88 11.80
CA GLY A 267 -3.59 1.07 12.07
C GLY A 267 -4.10 2.36 11.46
N ARG A 268 -5.41 2.38 11.23
CA ARG A 268 -6.17 3.53 10.77
C ARG A 268 -7.38 3.70 11.65
N TYR A 269 -7.66 4.93 12.02
CA TYR A 269 -8.74 5.22 12.94
C TYR A 269 -9.49 6.48 12.57
N SER A 270 -10.79 6.42 12.65
CA SER A 270 -11.68 7.58 12.70
C SER A 270 -12.93 7.21 13.47
N HIS A 271 -13.25 8.02 14.49
CA HIS A 271 -14.55 7.91 15.17
C HIS A 271 -15.68 8.32 14.24
N GLU A 272 -15.44 9.35 13.43
CA GLU A 272 -16.30 9.80 12.34
C GLU A 272 -15.41 10.27 11.20
N GLY A 273 -15.74 9.91 9.97
CA GLY A 273 -15.03 10.35 8.77
C GLY A 273 -15.45 11.77 8.33
N ASN A 274 -14.98 12.18 7.17
CA ASN A 274 -15.39 13.46 6.57
C ASN A 274 -16.89 13.48 6.16
N ILE A 275 -17.50 12.30 6.07
CA ILE A 275 -18.91 12.12 5.76
C ILE A 275 -19.60 11.64 7.02
N ASP A 276 -20.70 12.31 7.37
CA ASP A 276 -21.48 12.01 8.57
C ASP A 276 -21.89 10.54 8.66
N GLY A 277 -21.77 9.99 9.87
CA GLY A 277 -22.14 8.60 10.17
C GLY A 277 -21.15 7.55 9.64
N THR A 278 -20.08 7.94 8.97
CA THR A 278 -18.99 7.02 8.63
C THR A 278 -18.01 6.91 9.79
N PHE A 279 -17.36 5.77 9.93
CA PHE A 279 -16.27 5.53 10.87
C PHE A 279 -15.28 4.54 10.29
N TYR A 280 -14.07 4.45 10.85
CA TYR A 280 -13.03 3.55 10.36
C TYR A 280 -12.17 3.03 11.51
N ASN A 281 -12.12 1.71 11.66
CA ASN A 281 -11.27 1.01 12.60
C ASN A 281 -10.49 -0.07 11.86
N ASN A 282 -9.18 0.02 11.87
CA ASN A 282 -8.31 -0.95 11.24
C ASN A 282 -7.03 -1.11 12.08
N LEU A 283 -6.64 -2.35 12.28
CA LEU A 283 -5.36 -2.76 12.85
C LEU A 283 -4.71 -3.72 11.86
N ALA A 284 -3.43 -3.59 11.61
CA ALA A 284 -2.74 -4.46 10.67
C ALA A 284 -1.41 -4.93 11.25
N LEU A 285 -1.09 -6.20 11.00
CA LEU A 285 0.15 -6.82 11.39
C LEU A 285 0.71 -7.61 10.20
N ALA A 286 2.02 -7.53 9.99
CA ALA A 286 2.71 -8.32 8.99
C ALA A 286 4.07 -8.77 9.50
N PHE A 287 4.47 -9.95 9.07
CA PHE A 287 5.77 -10.53 9.35
C PHE A 287 6.29 -11.22 8.11
N SER A 288 7.57 -11.01 7.77
CA SER A 288 8.26 -11.71 6.71
C SER A 288 9.62 -12.22 7.21
N ALA A 289 9.93 -13.46 6.88
CA ALA A 289 11.21 -14.10 7.12
C ALA A 289 11.76 -14.64 5.80
N GLU A 290 13.04 -14.46 5.57
CA GLU A 290 13.70 -14.94 4.37
C GLU A 290 15.03 -15.59 4.70
N LYS A 291 15.32 -16.69 4.01
CA LYS A 291 16.59 -17.38 4.05
C LYS A 291 17.16 -17.49 2.65
N GLN A 292 18.37 -16.96 2.47
CA GLN A 292 19.16 -17.13 1.28
C GLN A 292 20.35 -18.06 1.55
N TRP A 293 20.73 -18.87 0.57
CA TRP A 293 21.89 -19.76 0.63
C TRP A 293 22.52 -19.98 -0.75
N GLN A 294 23.69 -20.61 -0.77
CA GLN A 294 24.52 -20.83 -1.97
C GLN A 294 24.80 -19.54 -2.75
N GLY A 295 25.20 -18.46 -2.01
CA GLY A 295 25.52 -17.18 -2.65
C GLY A 295 24.31 -16.47 -3.27
N GLY A 296 23.10 -16.73 -2.73
CA GLY A 296 21.87 -16.12 -3.24
C GLY A 296 21.23 -16.86 -4.42
N LYS A 297 21.74 -18.08 -4.76
CA LYS A 297 21.09 -18.95 -5.76
C LYS A 297 19.70 -19.39 -5.32
N HIS A 298 19.51 -19.57 -4.04
CA HIS A 298 18.21 -19.93 -3.47
C HIS A 298 17.78 -18.89 -2.46
N SER A 299 16.51 -18.52 -2.52
CA SER A 299 15.83 -17.67 -1.54
C SER A 299 14.49 -18.29 -1.19
N LEU A 300 14.30 -18.66 0.08
CA LEU A 300 13.02 -19.11 0.64
C LEU A 300 12.46 -18.00 1.52
N SER A 301 11.26 -17.55 1.22
CA SER A 301 10.55 -16.52 1.98
C SER A 301 9.24 -17.06 2.53
N MET A 302 8.94 -16.72 3.76
CA MET A 302 7.65 -16.89 4.40
C MET A 302 7.12 -15.52 4.81
N THR A 303 5.94 -15.17 4.37
CA THR A 303 5.27 -13.91 4.71
C THR A 303 3.88 -14.21 5.24
N ALA A 304 3.51 -13.58 6.34
CA ALA A 304 2.18 -13.68 6.92
C ALA A 304 1.69 -12.29 7.32
N PHE A 305 0.43 -12.00 7.06
CA PHE A 305 -0.17 -10.73 7.40
C PHE A 305 -1.67 -10.84 7.67
N VAL A 306 -2.19 -9.84 8.38
CA VAL A 306 -3.62 -9.68 8.64
C VAL A 306 -3.92 -8.20 8.82
N SER A 307 -5.06 -7.76 8.31
CA SER A 307 -5.52 -6.36 8.40
C SER A 307 -7.03 -6.31 8.66
N PRO A 308 -7.50 -6.71 9.86
CA PRO A 308 -8.92 -6.58 10.17
C PRO A 308 -9.39 -5.13 10.06
N VAL A 309 -10.55 -4.95 9.45
CA VAL A 309 -11.17 -3.64 9.28
C VAL A 309 -12.65 -3.70 9.63
N GLN A 310 -13.13 -2.65 10.28
CA GLN A 310 -14.55 -2.36 10.45
C GLN A 310 -14.79 -0.89 10.11
N ARG A 311 -15.72 -0.65 9.18
CA ARG A 311 -16.02 0.72 8.73
C ARG A 311 -17.48 0.92 8.42
N GLY A 312 -17.98 2.12 8.71
CA GLY A 312 -19.30 2.58 8.27
C GLY A 312 -19.21 3.15 6.86
N GLN A 313 -20.11 2.72 5.97
CA GLN A 313 -20.13 3.16 4.59
C GLN A 313 -20.93 4.45 4.38
N GLN A 314 -20.52 5.23 3.41
CA GLN A 314 -21.35 6.25 2.80
C GLN A 314 -22.30 5.62 1.77
N GLY A 315 -23.39 6.29 1.48
CA GLY A 315 -24.32 5.95 0.40
C GLY A 315 -24.50 7.14 -0.54
N ASN A 316 -24.73 6.84 -1.80
CA ASN A 316 -25.20 7.84 -2.75
C ASN A 316 -26.70 8.08 -2.52
N SER A 317 -27.17 9.27 -2.87
CA SER A 317 -28.56 9.65 -2.82
C SER A 317 -29.00 10.32 -4.12
N TYR A 318 -30.28 10.69 -4.21
CA TYR A 318 -30.78 11.44 -5.36
C TYR A 318 -30.23 12.86 -5.36
N ARG A 319 -30.07 13.44 -6.54
CA ARG A 319 -29.65 14.84 -6.70
C ARG A 319 -30.56 15.82 -5.93
N GLU A 320 -31.86 15.57 -5.95
CA GLU A 320 -32.85 16.36 -5.22
C GLU A 320 -32.54 16.41 -3.71
N VAL A 321 -32.08 15.30 -3.12
CA VAL A 321 -31.73 15.25 -1.68
C VAL A 321 -30.53 16.15 -1.39
N TYR A 322 -29.49 16.12 -2.24
CA TYR A 322 -28.34 17.01 -2.08
C TYR A 322 -28.73 18.49 -2.19
N GLU A 323 -29.65 18.83 -3.11
CA GLU A 323 -30.17 20.18 -3.28
C GLU A 323 -31.09 20.62 -2.09
N LEU A 324 -31.88 19.70 -1.55
CA LEU A 324 -32.76 19.96 -0.40
C LEU A 324 -31.99 20.16 0.91
N THR A 325 -30.93 19.39 1.10
CA THR A 325 -30.10 19.44 2.31
C THR A 325 -28.99 20.48 2.22
N ASP A 326 -28.74 21.06 1.02
CA ASP A 326 -27.56 21.90 0.71
C ASP A 326 -26.25 21.21 1.15
N ASN A 327 -26.19 19.89 1.01
CA ASN A 327 -25.07 19.07 1.47
C ASN A 327 -24.72 17.97 0.47
N TYR A 328 -23.66 18.16 -0.31
CA TYR A 328 -23.14 17.15 -1.25
C TYR A 328 -22.43 15.98 -0.58
N LEU A 329 -22.22 16.02 0.74
CA LEU A 329 -21.69 14.94 1.57
C LEU A 329 -22.79 14.21 2.34
N TYR A 330 -24.06 14.46 2.01
CA TYR A 330 -25.19 13.77 2.64
C TYR A 330 -25.03 12.25 2.51
N ASN A 331 -25.29 11.54 3.62
CA ASN A 331 -25.21 10.09 3.71
C ASN A 331 -26.52 9.53 4.28
N PRO A 332 -27.30 8.75 3.51
CA PRO A 332 -28.57 8.19 3.97
C PRO A 332 -28.43 6.98 4.90
N ASN A 333 -27.20 6.43 5.06
CA ASN A 333 -27.00 5.14 5.71
C ASN A 333 -26.96 5.19 7.23
N TRP A 334 -27.08 6.33 7.84
CA TRP A 334 -26.97 6.47 9.29
C TRP A 334 -28.17 7.18 9.92
N GLY A 335 -28.28 7.09 11.23
CA GLY A 335 -29.22 7.83 12.04
C GLY A 335 -28.86 7.74 13.51
N TYR A 336 -29.59 8.46 14.37
CA TYR A 336 -29.35 8.42 15.80
C TYR A 336 -30.07 7.23 16.46
N GLN A 337 -29.32 6.53 17.33
CA GLN A 337 -29.85 5.54 18.27
C GLN A 337 -29.30 5.85 19.65
N ASN A 338 -30.18 6.12 20.62
CA ASN A 338 -29.77 6.48 21.96
C ASN A 338 -28.74 7.63 21.99
N GLY A 339 -28.93 8.65 21.15
CA GLY A 339 -28.04 9.81 21.04
C GLY A 339 -26.69 9.57 20.36
N LYS A 340 -26.44 8.38 19.86
CA LYS A 340 -25.20 8.03 19.10
C LYS A 340 -25.52 7.80 17.63
N LYS A 341 -24.64 8.25 16.75
CA LYS A 341 -24.72 7.95 15.32
C LYS A 341 -24.50 6.43 15.11
N ARG A 342 -25.41 5.80 14.39
CA ARG A 342 -25.34 4.38 13.99
C ARG A 342 -25.50 4.29 12.49
N ASN A 343 -24.54 3.66 11.84
CA ASN A 343 -24.59 3.36 10.42
C ASN A 343 -25.25 2.00 10.19
N ALA A 344 -26.13 1.89 9.20
CA ALA A 344 -26.79 0.66 8.82
C ALA A 344 -25.94 -0.21 7.86
N LYS A 345 -25.04 0.44 7.13
CA LYS A 345 -24.10 -0.23 6.21
C LYS A 345 -22.70 -0.26 6.82
N VAL A 346 -22.35 -1.37 7.44
CA VAL A 346 -21.06 -1.58 8.08
C VAL A 346 -20.35 -2.74 7.39
N VAL A 347 -19.15 -2.48 6.91
CA VAL A 347 -18.24 -3.51 6.41
C VAL A 347 -17.38 -4.02 7.54
N THR A 348 -17.29 -5.34 7.66
CA THR A 348 -16.35 -6.02 8.55
C THR A 348 -15.57 -7.02 7.71
N ALA A 349 -14.24 -6.89 7.68
CA ALA A 349 -13.37 -7.81 6.97
C ALA A 349 -12.26 -8.33 7.88
N PHE A 350 -11.95 -9.62 7.73
CA PHE A 350 -10.86 -10.31 8.41
C PHE A 350 -10.30 -11.34 7.43
N ASP A 351 -9.05 -11.15 6.99
CA ASP A 351 -8.44 -11.94 5.90
C ASP A 351 -6.96 -12.24 6.23
N PRO A 352 -6.69 -13.11 7.23
CA PRO A 352 -5.33 -13.56 7.50
C PRO A 352 -4.79 -14.34 6.30
N THR A 353 -3.61 -13.94 5.86
CA THR A 353 -2.95 -14.46 4.66
C THR A 353 -1.54 -14.91 4.99
N ALA A 354 -1.12 -16.03 4.41
CA ALA A 354 0.24 -16.54 4.49
C ALA A 354 0.74 -16.97 3.11
N VAL A 355 1.99 -16.66 2.80
CA VAL A 355 2.66 -17.00 1.54
C VAL A 355 4.03 -17.58 1.84
N ILE A 356 4.32 -18.72 1.25
CA ILE A 356 5.67 -19.30 1.22
C ILE A 356 6.10 -19.34 -0.24
N SER A 357 7.26 -18.75 -0.54
CA SER A 357 7.76 -18.75 -1.91
C SER A 357 9.26 -18.95 -1.97
N HIS A 358 9.69 -19.73 -2.94
CA HIS A 358 11.07 -20.09 -3.20
C HIS A 358 11.50 -19.55 -4.57
N ILE A 359 12.59 -18.82 -4.61
CA ILE A 359 13.28 -18.44 -5.84
C ILE A 359 14.53 -19.29 -5.97
N TRP A 360 14.68 -19.91 -7.15
CA TRP A 360 15.88 -20.66 -7.52
C TRP A 360 16.48 -20.08 -8.80
N LYS A 361 17.64 -19.43 -8.67
CA LYS A 361 18.48 -19.01 -9.81
C LYS A 361 19.27 -20.22 -10.27
N ILE A 362 18.77 -20.92 -11.28
CA ILE A 362 19.37 -22.15 -11.83
C ILE A 362 20.71 -21.82 -12.48
N ASP A 363 20.70 -20.78 -13.32
CA ASP A 363 21.86 -20.15 -13.94
C ASP A 363 21.60 -18.63 -14.09
N ASP A 364 22.55 -17.90 -14.70
CA ASP A 364 22.47 -16.43 -14.83
C ASP A 364 21.29 -15.96 -15.71
N THR A 365 20.73 -16.85 -16.51
CA THR A 365 19.63 -16.57 -17.44
C THR A 365 18.33 -17.29 -17.09
N THR A 366 18.35 -18.18 -16.08
CA THR A 366 17.22 -19.06 -15.76
C THR A 366 16.85 -18.95 -14.28
N THR A 367 15.63 -18.55 -14.01
CA THR A 367 15.08 -18.44 -12.65
C THR A 367 13.75 -19.19 -12.55
N LEU A 368 13.61 -20.01 -11.52
CA LEU A 368 12.37 -20.67 -11.14
C LEU A 368 11.82 -20.03 -9.87
N THR A 369 10.62 -19.50 -9.93
CA THR A 369 9.88 -19.00 -8.76
C THR A 369 8.71 -19.95 -8.49
N THR A 370 8.66 -20.52 -7.30
CA THR A 370 7.58 -21.43 -6.88
C THR A 370 7.01 -20.96 -5.54
N GLY A 371 5.71 -20.89 -5.44
CA GLY A 371 5.08 -20.42 -4.20
C GLY A 371 3.73 -21.07 -3.93
N VAL A 372 3.38 -21.05 -2.66
CA VAL A 372 2.07 -21.47 -2.12
C VAL A 372 1.56 -20.34 -1.26
N GLY A 373 0.32 -19.96 -1.49
CA GLY A 373 -0.42 -19.00 -0.68
C GLY A 373 -1.67 -19.63 -0.08
N ALA A 374 -2.08 -19.13 1.07
CA ALA A 374 -3.36 -19.45 1.67
C ALA A 374 -3.92 -18.23 2.40
N HIS A 375 -5.22 -18.02 2.28
CA HIS A 375 -5.92 -17.03 3.06
C HIS A 375 -7.32 -17.52 3.47
N TYR A 376 -7.78 -16.99 4.60
CA TYR A 376 -9.10 -17.25 5.13
C TYR A 376 -9.86 -15.94 5.27
N ALA A 377 -10.57 -15.57 4.23
CA ALA A 377 -11.33 -14.34 4.19
C ALA A 377 -12.69 -14.52 4.87
N ARG A 378 -13.03 -13.58 5.74
CA ARG A 378 -14.37 -13.36 6.28
C ARG A 378 -14.77 -11.94 5.97
N TYR A 379 -15.71 -11.77 5.08
CA TYR A 379 -16.20 -10.47 4.66
C TYR A 379 -17.68 -10.37 4.91
N GLY A 380 -18.10 -9.36 5.65
CA GLY A 380 -19.50 -9.06 5.93
C GLY A 380 -19.83 -7.61 5.60
N ASN A 381 -20.99 -7.40 4.99
CA ASN A 381 -21.55 -6.08 4.73
C ASN A 381 -23.00 -6.05 5.22
N THR A 382 -23.29 -5.14 6.16
CA THR A 382 -24.65 -5.00 6.70
C THR A 382 -25.48 -4.08 5.82
N ALA A 383 -26.81 -4.31 5.84
CA ALA A 383 -27.80 -3.44 5.21
C ALA A 383 -29.11 -3.51 5.98
N LEU A 384 -29.92 -2.45 5.89
CA LEU A 384 -31.30 -2.51 6.31
C LEU A 384 -32.11 -3.42 5.36
N ASN A 385 -32.94 -4.26 5.96
CA ASN A 385 -33.93 -5.05 5.26
C ASN A 385 -35.28 -4.91 5.96
N TRP A 386 -36.39 -5.04 5.21
CA TRP A 386 -37.74 -4.91 5.74
C TRP A 386 -38.71 -5.82 4.99
N TYR A 387 -39.74 -6.23 5.68
CA TYR A 387 -40.76 -7.08 5.13
C TYR A 387 -42.16 -6.58 5.53
N ASN A 388 -43.05 -6.39 4.54
CA ASN A 388 -44.40 -5.86 4.72
C ASN A 388 -44.45 -4.56 5.53
N ALA A 389 -43.49 -3.67 5.34
CA ALA A 389 -43.39 -2.39 6.03
C ALA A 389 -42.87 -1.31 5.05
N PRO A 390 -43.12 -0.03 5.33
CA PRO A 390 -42.58 1.08 4.53
C PRO A 390 -41.05 1.04 4.44
N ASP A 391 -40.51 1.51 3.33
CA ASP A 391 -39.05 1.64 3.16
C ASP A 391 -38.43 2.49 4.27
N PRO A 392 -37.48 1.99 5.06
CA PRO A 392 -36.90 2.72 6.18
C PRO A 392 -35.82 3.74 5.77
N ARG A 393 -35.44 3.77 4.48
CA ARG A 393 -34.41 4.70 4.00
C ARG A 393 -34.99 6.11 3.91
N PRO A 394 -34.33 7.12 4.49
CA PRO A 394 -34.84 8.49 4.45
C PRO A 394 -34.96 9.04 3.03
N ASP A 395 -34.05 8.65 2.14
CA ASP A 395 -33.98 9.10 0.74
C ASP A 395 -34.78 8.22 -0.23
N TYR A 396 -35.71 7.40 0.27
CA TYR A 396 -36.62 6.67 -0.60
C TYR A 396 -37.46 7.63 -1.46
N TYR A 397 -37.52 7.41 -2.75
CA TYR A 397 -38.08 8.37 -3.72
C TYR A 397 -39.50 8.84 -3.37
N ARG A 398 -40.31 8.03 -2.66
CA ARG A 398 -41.66 8.42 -2.23
C ARG A 398 -41.68 9.41 -1.06
N TYR A 399 -40.55 9.70 -0.46
CA TYR A 399 -40.40 10.71 0.60
C TYR A 399 -39.79 12.03 0.05
N LEU A 400 -39.67 12.13 -1.28
CA LEU A 400 -39.15 13.32 -1.93
C LEU A 400 -40.28 14.19 -2.47
N PRO A 401 -40.13 15.54 -2.46
CA PRO A 401 -41.12 16.46 -3.01
C PRO A 401 -41.53 16.13 -4.44
N SER A 402 -40.60 15.75 -5.29
CA SER A 402 -40.83 15.43 -6.70
C SER A 402 -41.75 14.23 -6.95
N TYR A 403 -42.02 13.41 -5.92
CA TYR A 403 -42.94 12.27 -6.04
C TYR A 403 -44.41 12.70 -6.04
N PHE A 404 -44.76 13.82 -5.39
CA PHE A 404 -46.15 14.25 -5.22
C PHE A 404 -46.60 15.10 -6.40
N GLU A 405 -47.86 14.90 -6.85
CA GLU A 405 -48.50 15.77 -7.84
C GLU A 405 -49.13 17.01 -7.21
N ASP A 406 -49.48 16.90 -5.93
CA ASP A 406 -50.10 17.98 -5.11
C ASP A 406 -49.04 18.97 -4.63
N GLU A 407 -49.24 20.27 -4.92
CA GLU A 407 -48.29 21.34 -4.58
C GLU A 407 -48.13 21.54 -3.07
N ASP A 408 -49.21 21.37 -2.28
CA ASP A 408 -49.14 21.50 -0.82
C ASP A 408 -48.31 20.38 -0.21
N MET A 409 -48.48 19.16 -0.72
CA MET A 409 -47.63 18.02 -0.31
C MET A 409 -46.17 18.22 -0.72
N GLN A 410 -45.91 18.73 -1.93
CA GLN A 410 -44.53 19.05 -2.35
C GLN A 410 -43.89 20.07 -1.40
N MET A 411 -44.67 21.13 -1.04
CA MET A 411 -44.19 22.17 -0.13
C MET A 411 -43.90 21.60 1.25
N GLN A 412 -44.83 20.81 1.81
CA GLN A 412 -44.68 20.17 3.12
C GLN A 412 -43.42 19.29 3.20
N TYR A 413 -43.21 18.41 2.19
CA TYR A 413 -42.02 17.54 2.17
C TYR A 413 -40.74 18.32 1.93
N ARG A 414 -40.77 19.38 1.14
CA ARG A 414 -39.65 20.31 0.95
C ARG A 414 -39.26 20.98 2.28
N ASP A 415 -40.21 21.43 3.06
CA ASP A 415 -39.96 22.05 4.34
C ASP A 415 -39.44 21.05 5.37
N LEU A 416 -39.95 19.80 5.37
CA LEU A 416 -39.43 18.72 6.20
C LEU A 416 -37.95 18.42 5.89
N TRP A 417 -37.57 18.30 4.61
CA TRP A 417 -36.20 18.11 4.21
C TRP A 417 -35.29 19.29 4.58
N ARG A 418 -35.71 20.51 4.31
CA ARG A 418 -34.97 21.74 4.63
C ARG A 418 -34.90 22.05 6.14
N SER A 419 -35.78 21.47 6.93
CA SER A 419 -35.71 21.61 8.37
C SER A 419 -34.48 20.99 8.99
N GLY A 420 -33.80 20.07 8.26
CA GLY A 420 -32.61 19.36 8.73
C GLY A 420 -32.83 18.44 9.91
N ARG A 421 -34.09 18.10 10.22
CA ARG A 421 -34.45 17.25 11.36
C ARG A 421 -33.96 15.82 11.14
N PRO A 422 -33.06 15.29 11.99
CA PRO A 422 -32.47 13.96 11.78
C PRO A 422 -33.47 12.80 11.82
N ASP A 423 -34.61 12.97 12.51
CA ASP A 423 -35.66 11.97 12.58
C ASP A 423 -36.39 11.78 11.23
N PHE A 424 -36.27 12.75 10.32
CA PHE A 424 -36.82 12.71 8.98
C PHE A 424 -35.72 12.53 7.91
N THR A 425 -34.62 13.27 8.04
CA THR A 425 -33.57 13.29 7.02
C THR A 425 -32.55 12.15 7.16
N GLN A 426 -32.63 11.37 8.23
CA GLN A 426 -31.76 10.23 8.52
C GLN A 426 -32.58 9.01 8.94
N ILE A 427 -31.94 7.84 9.08
CA ILE A 427 -32.61 6.62 9.55
C ILE A 427 -33.15 6.86 10.96
N ASN A 428 -34.46 6.73 11.12
CA ASN A 428 -35.11 6.83 12.43
C ASN A 428 -35.14 5.46 13.14
N TRP A 429 -34.02 5.11 13.78
CA TRP A 429 -33.84 3.83 14.46
C TRP A 429 -34.93 3.58 15.53
N ASP A 430 -35.32 4.59 16.26
CA ASP A 430 -36.33 4.47 17.35
C ASP A 430 -37.68 4.07 16.76
N ASN A 431 -38.07 4.63 15.62
CA ASN A 431 -39.29 4.24 14.93
C ASN A 431 -39.22 2.80 14.39
N LEU A 432 -38.06 2.36 13.89
CA LEU A 432 -37.91 0.97 13.44
C LEU A 432 -38.07 -0.03 14.59
N TYR A 433 -37.49 0.28 15.76
CA TYR A 433 -37.65 -0.55 16.95
C TYR A 433 -39.10 -0.51 17.49
N LEU A 434 -39.74 0.66 17.49
CA LEU A 434 -41.13 0.80 17.89
C LEU A 434 -42.08 0.00 16.98
N ALA A 435 -41.86 0.07 15.67
CA ALA A 435 -42.63 -0.70 14.69
C ALA A 435 -42.49 -2.21 14.93
N ASN A 436 -41.28 -2.71 15.16
CA ASN A 436 -41.05 -4.10 15.52
C ASN A 436 -41.76 -4.50 16.83
N ALA A 437 -41.68 -3.66 17.86
CA ALA A 437 -42.35 -3.91 19.13
C ALA A 437 -43.88 -3.91 19.02
N ASN A 438 -44.43 -3.02 18.21
CA ASN A 438 -45.88 -2.96 17.96
C ASN A 438 -46.35 -4.20 17.14
N ASN A 439 -45.59 -4.62 16.15
CA ASN A 439 -45.90 -5.81 15.38
C ASN A 439 -45.89 -7.09 16.24
N LEU A 440 -44.92 -7.19 17.16
CA LEU A 440 -44.87 -8.28 18.14
C LEU A 440 -46.06 -8.25 19.10
N ARG A 441 -46.46 -7.09 19.60
CA ARG A 441 -47.65 -6.91 20.48
C ARG A 441 -48.95 -7.25 19.78
N ALA A 442 -49.02 -7.01 18.46
CA ALA A 442 -50.16 -7.39 17.62
C ALA A 442 -50.26 -8.91 17.35
N GLY A 443 -49.33 -9.70 17.89
CA GLY A 443 -49.36 -11.17 17.76
C GLY A 443 -48.77 -11.71 16.46
N ASN A 444 -48.17 -10.87 15.62
CA ASN A 444 -47.58 -11.28 14.34
C ASN A 444 -46.21 -11.99 14.46
N GLY A 445 -45.61 -11.98 15.67
CA GLY A 445 -44.46 -12.84 16.03
C GLY A 445 -43.12 -12.57 15.31
N ALA A 446 -43.06 -11.58 14.41
CA ALA A 446 -41.86 -11.33 13.60
C ALA A 446 -41.46 -9.84 13.57
N ALA A 447 -40.19 -9.57 13.46
CA ALA A 447 -39.68 -8.23 13.17
C ALA A 447 -39.98 -7.86 11.71
N VAL A 448 -40.43 -6.62 11.48
CA VAL A 448 -40.68 -6.09 10.13
C VAL A 448 -39.48 -5.30 9.60
N TYR A 449 -38.62 -4.84 10.47
CA TYR A 449 -37.32 -4.21 10.14
C TYR A 449 -36.18 -4.97 10.77
N MET A 450 -35.12 -5.21 9.99
CA MET A 450 -33.93 -5.92 10.45
C MET A 450 -32.68 -5.35 9.79
N VAL A 451 -31.55 -5.59 10.42
CA VAL A 451 -30.24 -5.42 9.78
C VAL A 451 -29.77 -6.82 9.37
N GLU A 452 -29.65 -7.05 8.09
CA GLU A 452 -29.03 -8.25 7.54
C GLU A 452 -27.52 -8.06 7.38
N GLU A 453 -26.76 -9.15 7.44
CA GLU A 453 -25.37 -9.18 7.06
C GLU A 453 -25.23 -10.12 5.86
N ARG A 454 -24.76 -9.57 4.75
CA ARG A 454 -24.35 -10.34 3.57
C ARG A 454 -22.91 -10.76 3.77
N ARG A 455 -22.66 -12.07 3.78
CA ARG A 455 -21.34 -12.61 4.05
C ARG A 455 -20.77 -13.32 2.82
N SER A 456 -19.45 -13.14 2.63
CA SER A 456 -18.64 -13.92 1.72
C SER A 456 -17.44 -14.44 2.51
N ASP A 457 -17.56 -15.70 2.96
CA ASP A 457 -16.48 -16.37 3.68
C ASP A 457 -15.77 -17.32 2.70
N LEU A 458 -14.45 -17.22 2.60
CA LEU A 458 -13.63 -17.94 1.63
C LEU A 458 -12.39 -18.51 2.30
N LEU A 459 -12.11 -19.78 2.05
CA LEU A 459 -10.81 -20.40 2.31
C LEU A 459 -10.21 -20.76 0.95
N GLU A 460 -9.12 -20.11 0.61
CA GLU A 460 -8.45 -20.30 -0.67
C GLU A 460 -6.99 -20.67 -0.47
N THR A 461 -6.51 -21.57 -1.33
CA THR A 461 -5.11 -21.94 -1.43
C THR A 461 -4.68 -21.85 -2.87
N SER A 462 -3.57 -21.17 -3.11
CA SER A 462 -3.00 -20.95 -4.45
C SER A 462 -1.61 -21.55 -4.55
N PHE A 463 -1.30 -22.15 -5.68
CA PHE A 463 0.03 -22.64 -6.03
C PHE A 463 0.44 -22.07 -7.38
N ASN A 464 1.61 -21.43 -7.44
CA ASN A 464 2.17 -20.91 -8.66
C ASN A 464 3.61 -21.39 -8.82
N SER A 465 4.00 -21.70 -10.07
CA SER A 465 5.38 -22.00 -10.44
C SER A 465 5.67 -21.36 -11.77
N THR A 466 6.64 -20.44 -11.79
CA THR A 466 7.01 -19.67 -12.99
C THR A 466 8.48 -19.87 -13.30
N LEU A 467 8.77 -20.35 -14.50
CA LEU A 467 10.13 -20.51 -15.04
C LEU A 467 10.39 -19.39 -16.03
N ASN A 468 11.38 -18.56 -15.73
CA ASN A 468 11.88 -17.54 -16.64
C ASN A 468 13.20 -17.98 -17.25
N LYS A 469 13.31 -17.86 -18.58
CA LYS A 469 14.53 -18.12 -19.32
C LYS A 469 14.78 -16.99 -20.30
N GLN A 470 15.93 -16.33 -20.18
CA GLN A 470 16.40 -15.39 -21.18
C GLN A 470 17.20 -16.15 -22.24
N PHE A 471 16.84 -15.94 -23.51
CA PHE A 471 17.54 -16.48 -24.65
C PHE A 471 18.40 -15.36 -25.27
N ASN A 472 19.64 -15.66 -25.54
CA ASN A 472 20.58 -14.73 -26.21
C ASN A 472 20.26 -14.58 -27.69
#